data_dac20ae0cc389cd92592467dc061b3c6
#
_entry.id   dac20ae0cc389cd92592467dc061b3c6
#
_cell.length_a   1.000
_cell.length_b   1.000
_cell.length_c   1.000
_cell.angle_alpha   90.00
_cell.angle_beta   90.00
_cell.angle_gamma   90.00
#
_symmetry.space_group_name_H-M   'P 1'
#
loop_
_entity.id
_entity.type
_entity.pdbx_description
1 polymer ?
#
loop_
_entity_poly.entity_id
_entity_poly.type
_entity_poly.pdbx_seq_one_letter_code
_entity_poly.pdbx_strand_id
1 'polypeptide(L)'
;MSPQQGPGTPLPRRQSPDPEPAAHQVSGPEPSPDAPQDPLPGSERAAAPGGRKKRTALIATAAVIVSLVTVGARSYDGYLFYEKTTTKETKETVVPAGQAAKVKNIEWRATVTRIEMPDNLQYGPEVAALKVDITKKVLDAGSATKTGLFSDAKLEDRAGRSWVVNVAPETDRPTDRLEVGKEYKILAAAVVPTAVADEVELSFRPSNYRSDTPTADLFKRDTVAKLEDDVDVLRFRRR
;
A
#
# COMPACT_ATOMS: atom_id res chain seq x y z
N MET A 1 -19.20 -6.75 -57.39
CA MET A 1 -20.03 -6.84 -56.19
C MET A 1 -19.29 -6.10 -55.07
N SER A 2 -19.68 -4.87 -54.82
CA SER A 2 -19.07 -4.02 -53.78
C SER A 2 -19.83 -4.22 -52.45
N PRO A 3 -19.14 -4.32 -51.30
CA PRO A 3 -19.82 -4.40 -50.01
C PRO A 3 -20.32 -3.03 -49.58
N GLN A 4 -21.60 -2.95 -49.24
CA GLN A 4 -22.29 -1.80 -48.65
C GLN A 4 -21.75 -1.49 -47.25
N GLN A 5 -21.34 -0.26 -47.05
CA GLN A 5 -21.05 0.32 -45.73
C GLN A 5 -22.36 0.58 -44.99
N GLY A 6 -22.57 -0.07 -43.85
CA GLY A 6 -23.66 0.22 -42.93
C GLY A 6 -23.45 1.54 -42.16
N PRO A 7 -24.56 2.21 -41.74
CA PRO A 7 -24.51 3.48 -41.05
C PRO A 7 -23.86 3.34 -39.65
N GLY A 8 -22.85 4.18 -39.38
CA GLY A 8 -22.13 4.23 -38.11
C GLY A 8 -23.01 4.64 -36.94
N THR A 9 -22.96 3.85 -35.89
CA THR A 9 -23.58 4.13 -34.60
C THR A 9 -22.88 5.35 -33.96
N PRO A 10 -23.60 6.40 -33.52
CA PRO A 10 -22.98 7.56 -32.88
C PRO A 10 -22.47 7.18 -31.48
N LEU A 11 -21.19 7.51 -31.21
CA LEU A 11 -20.56 7.37 -29.90
C LEU A 11 -21.28 8.21 -28.84
N PRO A 12 -21.47 7.70 -27.63
CA PRO A 12 -22.04 8.47 -26.53
C PRO A 12 -21.15 9.65 -26.18
N ARG A 13 -21.75 10.85 -26.16
CA ARG A 13 -21.15 12.11 -25.76
C ARG A 13 -20.72 12.02 -24.30
N ARG A 14 -19.41 12.17 -24.04
CA ARG A 14 -18.85 12.29 -22.70
C ARG A 14 -19.47 13.52 -22.02
N GLN A 15 -20.30 13.32 -21.03
CA GLN A 15 -20.76 14.39 -20.13
C GLN A 15 -19.58 14.85 -19.30
N SER A 16 -19.29 16.14 -19.35
CA SER A 16 -18.34 16.80 -18.44
C SER A 16 -18.90 16.74 -17.02
N PRO A 17 -18.07 16.51 -16.00
CA PRO A 17 -18.52 16.59 -14.61
C PRO A 17 -18.96 18.02 -14.30
N ASP A 18 -20.13 18.15 -13.64
CA ASP A 18 -20.64 19.40 -13.11
C ASP A 18 -19.62 19.98 -12.09
N PRO A 19 -19.53 21.33 -12.03
CA PRO A 19 -18.67 21.97 -11.05
C PRO A 19 -19.23 21.75 -9.64
N GLU A 20 -18.35 21.32 -8.75
CA GLU A 20 -18.54 21.13 -7.32
C GLU A 20 -19.13 22.38 -6.65
N PRO A 21 -20.22 22.30 -5.83
CA PRO A 21 -20.77 23.45 -5.15
C PRO A 21 -19.78 24.01 -4.14
N ALA A 22 -19.53 25.31 -4.27
CA ALA A 22 -18.67 26.10 -3.42
C ALA A 22 -18.94 25.87 -1.92
N ALA A 23 -17.87 25.69 -1.17
CA ALA A 23 -17.85 25.59 0.26
C ALA A 23 -18.64 26.75 0.92
N HIS A 24 -19.60 26.38 1.75
CA HIS A 24 -20.29 27.32 2.64
C HIS A 24 -19.27 27.95 3.60
N GLN A 25 -18.96 29.21 3.39
CA GLN A 25 -18.34 30.05 4.40
C GLN A 25 -19.30 30.15 5.58
N VAL A 26 -18.96 29.58 6.70
CA VAL A 26 -19.59 29.83 7.98
C VAL A 26 -19.19 31.23 8.40
N SER A 27 -20.09 32.17 8.21
CA SER A 27 -20.00 33.53 8.76
C SER A 27 -20.05 33.41 10.27
N GLY A 28 -18.96 33.80 10.94
CA GLY A 28 -18.96 34.02 12.37
C GLY A 28 -19.87 35.17 12.76
N PRO A 29 -20.40 35.21 13.99
CA PRO A 29 -21.32 36.27 14.42
C PRO A 29 -20.58 37.60 14.48
N GLU A 30 -21.16 38.56 13.79
CA GLU A 30 -20.80 39.96 13.77
C GLU A 30 -20.97 40.55 15.19
N PRO A 31 -20.02 41.31 15.75
CA PRO A 31 -20.22 41.94 17.04
C PRO A 31 -21.17 43.14 16.92
N SER A 32 -22.30 43.08 17.65
CA SER A 32 -23.25 44.19 17.78
C SER A 32 -22.58 45.41 18.40
N PRO A 33 -22.76 46.59 17.79
CA PRO A 33 -22.38 47.85 18.44
C PRO A 33 -23.62 48.36 19.20
N ASP A 34 -23.65 48.16 20.51
CA ASP A 34 -24.37 49.04 21.45
C ASP A 34 -24.43 48.38 22.84
N ALA A 35 -23.42 48.68 23.64
CA ALA A 35 -23.52 48.54 25.08
C ALA A 35 -23.07 49.87 25.70
N PRO A 36 -23.85 50.47 26.60
CA PRO A 36 -23.53 51.76 27.20
C PRO A 36 -22.34 51.66 28.12
N GLN A 37 -21.39 52.58 27.91
CA GLN A 37 -20.23 52.77 28.77
C GLN A 37 -20.65 53.39 30.10
N ASP A 38 -20.60 52.61 31.17
CA ASP A 38 -20.65 53.19 32.54
C ASP A 38 -19.31 53.83 32.91
N PRO A 39 -19.32 54.98 33.56
CA PRO A 39 -18.08 55.69 33.92
C PRO A 39 -17.37 55.03 35.11
N LEU A 40 -16.08 54.81 34.95
CA LEU A 40 -15.15 54.31 35.96
C LEU A 40 -15.08 55.25 37.17
N PRO A 41 -15.22 54.76 38.42
CA PRO A 41 -14.74 55.49 39.57
C PRO A 41 -13.21 55.24 39.73
N GLY A 42 -12.47 56.29 39.73
CA GLY A 42 -11.05 56.29 40.04
C GLY A 42 -10.77 55.70 41.41
N SER A 43 -9.77 54.83 41.46
CA SER A 43 -9.07 54.51 42.70
C SER A 43 -7.62 54.20 42.38
N GLU A 44 -6.82 55.22 42.51
CA GLU A 44 -5.38 55.08 42.76
C GLU A 44 -5.18 54.15 43.93
N ARG A 45 -4.56 53.03 43.70
CA ARG A 45 -3.80 52.28 44.69
C ARG A 45 -2.54 51.76 44.07
N ALA A 46 -1.49 52.52 44.26
CA ALA A 46 -0.11 52.08 44.08
C ALA A 46 0.12 50.81 44.92
N ALA A 47 0.14 49.64 44.26
CA ALA A 47 0.55 48.39 44.91
C ALA A 47 1.92 47.98 44.35
N ALA A 48 2.87 47.83 45.25
CA ALA A 48 4.27 47.51 45.05
C ALA A 48 4.50 46.39 44.01
N PRO A 49 5.40 46.56 43.02
CA PRO A 49 5.54 45.64 41.89
C PRO A 49 6.68 44.62 42.11
N GLY A 50 6.65 43.84 43.18
CA GLY A 50 7.77 42.89 43.43
C GLY A 50 7.43 41.39 43.31
N GLY A 51 6.21 40.98 43.68
CA GLY A 51 5.89 39.56 43.85
C GLY A 51 5.12 38.91 42.68
N ARG A 52 4.37 39.72 41.92
CA ARG A 52 3.53 39.17 40.81
C ARG A 52 4.32 38.70 39.61
N LYS A 53 5.37 39.39 39.23
CA LYS A 53 6.21 39.02 38.06
C LYS A 53 6.88 37.66 38.20
N LYS A 54 7.35 37.28 39.39
CA LYS A 54 7.99 35.98 39.65
C LYS A 54 6.99 34.82 39.58
N ARG A 55 5.76 35.01 40.08
CA ARG A 55 4.71 33.99 40.01
C ARG A 55 4.19 33.79 38.58
N THR A 56 4.04 34.84 37.81
CA THR A 56 3.62 34.77 36.39
C THR A 56 4.71 34.09 35.55
N ALA A 57 5.98 34.36 35.78
CA ALA A 57 7.10 33.69 35.12
C ALA A 57 7.12 32.18 35.41
N LEU A 58 6.92 31.79 36.69
CA LEU A 58 6.84 30.36 37.07
C LEU A 58 5.69 29.62 36.42
N ILE A 59 4.51 30.23 36.36
CA ILE A 59 3.34 29.66 35.71
C ILE A 59 3.57 29.50 34.19
N ALA A 60 4.14 30.53 33.54
CA ALA A 60 4.48 30.48 32.12
C ALA A 60 5.50 29.38 31.81
N THR A 61 6.54 29.24 32.62
CA THR A 61 7.54 28.17 32.49
C THR A 61 6.90 26.78 32.66
N ALA A 62 6.05 26.60 33.67
CA ALA A 62 5.33 25.33 33.87
C ALA A 62 4.43 25.00 32.70
N ALA A 63 3.69 25.96 32.12
CA ALA A 63 2.85 25.78 30.96
C ALA A 63 3.66 25.32 29.72
N VAL A 64 4.83 25.92 29.51
CA VAL A 64 5.72 25.53 28.41
C VAL A 64 6.23 24.09 28.58
N ILE A 65 6.66 23.74 29.80
CA ILE A 65 7.12 22.37 30.08
C ILE A 65 6.00 21.35 29.87
N VAL A 66 4.79 21.62 30.37
CA VAL A 66 3.63 20.72 30.15
C VAL A 66 3.30 20.59 28.67
N SER A 67 3.34 21.68 27.92
CA SER A 67 3.12 21.65 26.46
C SER A 67 4.17 20.81 25.74
N LEU A 68 5.44 20.96 26.07
CA LEU A 68 6.54 20.18 25.49
C LEU A 68 6.42 18.68 25.81
N VAL A 69 6.07 18.34 27.05
CA VAL A 69 5.85 16.95 27.47
C VAL A 69 4.66 16.36 26.74
N THR A 70 3.58 17.11 26.60
CA THR A 70 2.37 16.63 25.91
C THR A 70 2.62 16.40 24.42
N VAL A 71 3.30 17.34 23.74
CA VAL A 71 3.69 17.21 22.33
C VAL A 71 4.68 16.06 22.16
N GLY A 72 5.69 15.98 23.03
CA GLY A 72 6.68 14.90 23.00
C GLY A 72 6.04 13.51 23.19
N ALA A 73 5.13 13.36 24.14
CA ALA A 73 4.41 12.11 24.37
C ALA A 73 3.55 11.68 23.16
N ARG A 74 2.83 12.62 22.55
CA ARG A 74 2.05 12.35 21.33
C ARG A 74 2.93 12.01 20.12
N SER A 75 4.04 12.70 19.96
CA SER A 75 4.99 12.42 18.87
C SER A 75 5.64 11.06 19.06
N TYR A 76 5.97 10.68 20.28
CA TYR A 76 6.54 9.37 20.62
C TYR A 76 5.53 8.23 20.39
N ASP A 77 4.27 8.42 20.79
CA ASP A 77 3.20 7.45 20.55
C ASP A 77 2.93 7.27 19.04
N GLY A 78 2.93 8.38 18.28
CA GLY A 78 2.87 8.34 16.82
C GLY A 78 4.08 7.63 16.18
N TYR A 79 5.27 7.82 16.71
CA TYR A 79 6.47 7.13 16.26
C TYR A 79 6.40 5.62 16.53
N LEU A 80 6.01 5.22 17.73
CA LEU A 80 5.81 3.80 18.08
C LEU A 80 4.73 3.13 17.23
N PHE A 81 3.65 3.85 16.93
CA PHE A 81 2.61 3.36 16.03
C PHE A 81 3.16 3.19 14.60
N TYR A 82 3.91 4.17 14.11
CA TYR A 82 4.57 4.10 12.80
C TYR A 82 5.56 2.94 12.74
N GLU A 83 6.40 2.77 13.75
CA GLU A 83 7.37 1.67 13.85
C GLU A 83 6.66 0.30 13.82
N LYS A 84 5.62 0.11 14.63
CA LYS A 84 4.82 -1.13 14.64
C LYS A 84 4.11 -1.43 13.31
N THR A 85 3.67 -0.39 12.61
CA THR A 85 2.96 -0.56 11.31
C THR A 85 3.92 -0.72 10.14
N THR A 86 5.12 -0.17 10.23
CA THR A 86 6.10 -0.15 9.12
C THR A 86 7.13 -1.27 9.23
N THR A 87 7.49 -1.67 10.46
CA THR A 87 8.46 -2.75 10.71
C THR A 87 7.75 -4.08 10.93
N LYS A 88 7.03 -4.55 9.89
CA LYS A 88 6.52 -5.93 9.91
C LYS A 88 7.71 -6.86 9.73
N GLU A 89 7.91 -7.78 10.67
CA GLU A 89 8.91 -8.84 10.53
C GLU A 89 8.63 -9.62 9.26
N THR A 90 9.52 -9.49 8.28
CA THR A 90 9.42 -10.22 7.01
C THR A 90 9.97 -11.62 7.23
N LYS A 91 9.14 -12.64 7.02
CA LYS A 91 9.54 -14.03 7.04
C LYS A 91 9.96 -14.46 5.65
N GLU A 92 11.25 -14.50 5.39
CA GLU A 92 11.77 -14.95 4.10
C GLU A 92 11.92 -16.49 4.08
N THR A 93 11.37 -17.11 3.05
CA THR A 93 11.51 -18.54 2.76
C THR A 93 12.25 -18.72 1.44
N VAL A 94 13.48 -19.24 1.52
CA VAL A 94 14.27 -19.52 0.33
C VAL A 94 13.88 -20.89 -0.23
N VAL A 95 13.48 -20.93 -1.50
CA VAL A 95 13.01 -22.12 -2.21
C VAL A 95 14.08 -22.56 -3.19
N PRO A 96 14.60 -23.78 -3.08
CA PRO A 96 15.57 -24.31 -4.04
C PRO A 96 14.98 -24.40 -5.45
N ALA A 97 15.86 -24.40 -6.45
CA ALA A 97 15.45 -24.50 -7.86
C ALA A 97 14.57 -25.72 -8.12
N GLY A 98 13.48 -25.52 -8.84
CA GLY A 98 12.53 -26.59 -9.21
C GLY A 98 11.64 -27.10 -8.08
N GLN A 99 11.83 -26.62 -6.84
CA GLN A 99 10.97 -27.00 -5.72
C GLN A 99 9.77 -26.07 -5.58
N ALA A 100 8.77 -26.53 -4.82
CA ALA A 100 7.61 -25.76 -4.43
C ALA A 100 7.74 -25.29 -2.97
N ALA A 101 7.20 -24.11 -2.69
CA ALA A 101 7.01 -23.62 -1.33
C ALA A 101 5.54 -23.71 -0.93
N LYS A 102 5.29 -24.04 0.34
CA LYS A 102 3.95 -24.07 0.90
C LYS A 102 3.80 -22.96 1.91
N VAL A 103 2.92 -22.01 1.66
CA VAL A 103 2.56 -20.91 2.56
C VAL A 103 1.05 -20.88 2.71
N LYS A 104 0.57 -20.93 3.97
CA LYS A 104 -0.87 -20.83 4.32
C LYS A 104 -1.78 -21.74 3.48
N ASN A 105 -1.38 -23.00 3.33
CA ASN A 105 -2.04 -24.02 2.52
C ASN A 105 -2.18 -23.70 1.04
N ILE A 106 -1.30 -22.88 0.52
CA ILE A 106 -1.13 -22.62 -0.90
C ILE A 106 0.28 -23.06 -1.28
N GLU A 107 0.36 -23.88 -2.31
CA GLU A 107 1.63 -24.28 -2.94
C GLU A 107 1.98 -23.29 -4.04
N TRP A 108 3.20 -22.81 -4.00
CA TRP A 108 3.79 -21.91 -4.98
C TRP A 108 4.99 -22.55 -5.62
N ARG A 109 5.09 -22.47 -6.93
CA ARG A 109 6.25 -22.89 -7.71
C ARG A 109 6.59 -21.80 -8.69
N ALA A 110 7.88 -21.55 -8.92
CA ALA A 110 8.29 -20.55 -9.90
C ALA A 110 9.53 -21.00 -10.65
N THR A 111 9.62 -20.57 -11.91
CA THR A 111 10.80 -20.75 -12.77
C THR A 111 11.08 -19.45 -13.50
N VAL A 112 12.38 -19.13 -13.65
CA VAL A 112 12.85 -17.97 -14.40
C VAL A 112 13.67 -18.47 -15.57
N THR A 113 13.27 -18.14 -16.79
CA THR A 113 13.92 -18.59 -18.01
C THR A 113 14.29 -17.39 -18.88
N ARG A 114 15.49 -17.38 -19.43
CA ARG A 114 15.90 -16.38 -20.43
C ARG A 114 15.18 -16.68 -21.75
N ILE A 115 14.64 -15.64 -22.35
CA ILE A 115 13.97 -15.70 -23.66
C ILE A 115 14.61 -14.70 -24.62
N GLU A 116 14.33 -14.86 -25.89
CA GLU A 116 14.67 -13.86 -26.91
C GLU A 116 13.90 -12.57 -26.62
N MET A 117 14.56 -11.44 -26.90
CA MET A 117 13.94 -10.13 -26.74
C MET A 117 12.76 -10.02 -27.70
N PRO A 118 11.55 -9.67 -27.23
CA PRO A 118 10.41 -9.44 -28.13
C PRO A 118 10.69 -8.32 -29.12
N ASP A 119 10.30 -8.48 -30.37
CA ASP A 119 10.57 -7.54 -31.46
C ASP A 119 10.02 -6.13 -31.26
N ASN A 120 8.98 -6.03 -30.42
CA ASN A 120 8.37 -4.75 -30.05
C ASN A 120 9.15 -3.97 -28.98
N LEU A 121 10.22 -4.55 -28.41
CA LEU A 121 11.08 -3.91 -27.41
C LEU A 121 12.45 -3.62 -28.03
N GLN A 122 12.73 -2.34 -28.21
CA GLN A 122 14.01 -1.87 -28.79
C GLN A 122 15.07 -1.66 -27.70
N TYR A 123 15.54 -2.76 -27.10
CA TYR A 123 16.67 -2.75 -26.18
C TYR A 123 17.95 -3.25 -26.88
N GLY A 124 19.10 -2.76 -26.44
CA GLY A 124 20.38 -3.24 -26.92
C GLY A 124 20.81 -4.58 -26.31
N PRO A 125 21.96 -5.13 -26.72
CA PRO A 125 22.47 -6.42 -26.25
C PRO A 125 22.89 -6.42 -24.77
N GLU A 126 22.95 -5.26 -24.13
CA GLU A 126 23.29 -5.09 -22.70
C GLU A 126 22.19 -5.55 -21.77
N VAL A 127 20.97 -5.80 -22.26
CA VAL A 127 19.85 -6.29 -21.47
C VAL A 127 19.32 -7.63 -21.99
N ALA A 128 18.75 -8.42 -21.11
CA ALA A 128 18.14 -9.70 -21.39
C ALA A 128 16.69 -9.72 -20.94
N ALA A 129 15.82 -10.33 -21.74
CA ALA A 129 14.45 -10.60 -21.37
C ALA A 129 14.36 -11.92 -20.60
N LEU A 130 13.68 -11.90 -19.46
CA LEU A 130 13.42 -13.07 -18.63
C LEU A 130 11.92 -13.31 -18.53
N LYS A 131 11.52 -14.54 -18.84
CA LYS A 131 10.18 -15.05 -18.59
C LYS A 131 10.13 -15.64 -17.19
N VAL A 132 9.09 -15.29 -16.45
CA VAL A 132 8.82 -15.80 -15.11
C VAL A 132 7.50 -16.56 -15.16
N ASP A 133 7.58 -17.87 -14.98
CA ASP A 133 6.41 -18.75 -14.88
C ASP A 133 6.16 -19.06 -13.41
N ILE A 134 5.02 -18.62 -12.86
CA ILE A 134 4.62 -18.88 -11.48
C ILE A 134 3.39 -19.78 -11.49
N THR A 135 3.37 -20.77 -10.63
CA THR A 135 2.19 -21.65 -10.44
C THR A 135 1.68 -21.50 -9.01
N LYS A 136 0.38 -21.29 -8.88
CA LYS A 136 -0.36 -21.25 -7.62
C LYS A 136 -1.33 -22.41 -7.56
N LYS A 137 -1.32 -23.19 -6.45
CA LYS A 137 -2.22 -24.30 -6.20
C LYS A 137 -2.74 -24.23 -4.78
N VAL A 138 -4.06 -24.13 -4.62
CA VAL A 138 -4.70 -24.16 -3.29
C VAL A 138 -4.89 -25.59 -2.83
N LEU A 139 -4.60 -25.87 -1.56
CA LEU A 139 -4.56 -27.22 -1.03
C LEU A 139 -5.79 -27.57 -0.18
N ASP A 140 -6.57 -26.56 0.24
CA ASP A 140 -7.77 -26.77 1.04
C ASP A 140 -8.89 -25.77 0.69
N ALA A 141 -10.09 -26.00 1.22
CA ALA A 141 -11.26 -25.17 0.96
C ALA A 141 -11.14 -23.77 1.60
N GLY A 142 -10.41 -23.62 2.71
CA GLY A 142 -10.17 -22.33 3.35
C GLY A 142 -9.25 -21.43 2.51
N SER A 143 -8.22 -22.01 1.89
CA SER A 143 -7.32 -21.29 1.00
C SER A 143 -7.94 -20.97 -0.36
N ALA A 144 -9.03 -21.67 -0.75
CA ALA A 144 -9.70 -21.46 -2.02
C ALA A 144 -10.26 -20.05 -2.19
N THR A 145 -10.58 -19.36 -1.09
CA THR A 145 -11.05 -17.98 -1.09
C THR A 145 -9.92 -16.95 -1.14
N LYS A 146 -8.66 -17.36 -0.97
CA LYS A 146 -7.47 -16.50 -1.11
C LYS A 146 -7.14 -16.33 -2.60
N THR A 147 -7.94 -15.51 -3.28
CA THR A 147 -7.84 -15.31 -4.74
C THR A 147 -6.77 -14.31 -5.17
N GLY A 148 -6.28 -13.46 -4.27
CA GLY A 148 -5.19 -12.53 -4.55
C GLY A 148 -3.93 -13.24 -5.04
N LEU A 149 -3.15 -12.59 -5.92
CA LEU A 149 -1.92 -13.18 -6.45
C LEU A 149 -0.77 -13.03 -5.45
N PHE A 150 -0.03 -11.99 -5.63
CA PHE A 150 1.13 -11.61 -4.84
C PHE A 150 1.39 -10.11 -5.05
N SER A 151 2.22 -9.56 -4.17
CA SER A 151 2.75 -8.21 -4.29
C SER A 151 4.28 -8.24 -4.33
N ASP A 152 4.89 -7.09 -4.63
CA ASP A 152 6.34 -6.87 -4.58
C ASP A 152 7.15 -7.90 -5.38
N ALA A 153 6.62 -8.36 -6.53
CA ALA A 153 7.36 -9.28 -7.38
C ALA A 153 8.57 -8.60 -8.01
N LYS A 154 9.76 -9.13 -7.74
CA LYS A 154 11.03 -8.60 -8.23
C LYS A 154 12.04 -9.70 -8.49
N LEU A 155 12.94 -9.46 -9.41
CA LEU A 155 14.17 -10.23 -9.55
C LEU A 155 15.27 -9.55 -8.76
N GLU A 156 16.02 -10.30 -7.97
CA GLU A 156 17.13 -9.78 -7.16
C GLU A 156 18.41 -10.52 -7.49
N ASP A 157 19.52 -9.80 -7.59
CA ASP A 157 20.84 -10.39 -7.70
C ASP A 157 21.53 -10.52 -6.34
N ARG A 158 22.73 -11.11 -6.33
CA ARG A 158 23.54 -11.30 -5.11
C ARG A 158 24.05 -9.99 -4.51
N ALA A 159 24.09 -8.91 -5.30
CA ALA A 159 24.49 -7.58 -4.83
C ALA A 159 23.32 -6.78 -4.24
N GLY A 160 22.11 -7.35 -4.18
CA GLY A 160 20.92 -6.71 -3.64
C GLY A 160 20.24 -5.72 -4.61
N ARG A 161 20.66 -5.71 -5.89
CA ARG A 161 19.96 -4.93 -6.91
C ARG A 161 18.67 -5.64 -7.31
N SER A 162 17.62 -4.89 -7.58
CA SER A 162 16.31 -5.47 -7.91
C SER A 162 15.70 -4.89 -9.18
N TRP A 163 14.96 -5.72 -9.90
CA TRP A 163 14.21 -5.38 -11.12
C TRP A 163 12.76 -5.79 -10.98
N VAL A 164 11.87 -4.91 -11.40
CA VAL A 164 10.42 -5.15 -11.34
C VAL A 164 10.03 -6.27 -12.30
N VAL A 165 9.17 -7.16 -11.83
CA VAL A 165 8.54 -8.21 -12.62
C VAL A 165 7.15 -7.76 -13.02
N ASN A 166 6.90 -7.66 -14.32
CA ASN A 166 5.61 -7.29 -14.89
C ASN A 166 4.76 -8.54 -15.09
N VAL A 167 3.63 -8.62 -14.38
CA VAL A 167 2.69 -9.74 -14.47
C VAL A 167 1.76 -9.51 -15.64
N ALA A 168 1.61 -10.53 -16.48
CA ALA A 168 0.63 -10.49 -17.57
C ALA A 168 -0.80 -10.49 -17.02
N PRO A 169 -1.73 -9.74 -17.64
CA PRO A 169 -3.14 -9.81 -17.28
C PRO A 169 -3.66 -11.22 -17.46
N GLU A 170 -4.34 -11.73 -16.46
CA GLU A 170 -4.88 -13.09 -16.45
C GLU A 170 -6.40 -13.02 -16.67
N THR A 171 -6.89 -13.64 -17.75
CA THR A 171 -8.29 -13.59 -18.14
C THR A 171 -9.14 -14.74 -17.59
N ASP A 172 -8.53 -15.89 -17.28
CA ASP A 172 -9.28 -17.13 -17.02
C ASP A 172 -9.31 -17.55 -15.54
N ARG A 173 -8.78 -16.74 -14.64
CA ARG A 173 -8.75 -17.08 -13.22
C ARG A 173 -10.03 -16.62 -12.51
N PRO A 174 -10.69 -17.52 -11.74
CA PRO A 174 -11.82 -17.11 -10.91
C PRO A 174 -11.43 -16.04 -9.89
N THR A 175 -12.28 -15.03 -9.73
CA THR A 175 -12.08 -13.92 -8.77
C THR A 175 -12.74 -14.18 -7.43
N ASP A 176 -13.71 -15.08 -7.38
CA ASP A 176 -14.51 -15.41 -6.20
C ASP A 176 -13.93 -16.60 -5.42
N ARG A 177 -13.60 -17.70 -6.10
CA ARG A 177 -13.07 -18.89 -5.46
C ARG A 177 -12.25 -19.74 -6.43
N LEU A 178 -11.09 -20.22 -5.94
CA LEU A 178 -10.21 -21.12 -6.67
C LEU A 178 -10.62 -22.58 -6.41
N GLU A 179 -10.40 -23.45 -7.38
CA GLU A 179 -10.62 -24.88 -7.25
C GLU A 179 -9.47 -25.53 -6.47
N VAL A 180 -9.82 -26.34 -5.44
CA VAL A 180 -8.83 -27.06 -4.64
C VAL A 180 -8.10 -28.09 -5.49
N GLY A 181 -6.78 -28.11 -5.41
CA GLY A 181 -5.94 -29.03 -6.16
C GLY A 181 -5.65 -28.60 -7.60
N LYS A 182 -6.32 -27.59 -8.14
CA LYS A 182 -6.04 -27.05 -9.48
C LYS A 182 -4.85 -26.11 -9.47
N GLU A 183 -4.05 -26.19 -10.50
CA GLU A 183 -2.90 -25.32 -10.72
C GLU A 183 -3.30 -24.12 -11.60
N TYR A 184 -3.02 -22.92 -11.11
CA TYR A 184 -3.21 -21.65 -11.83
C TYR A 184 -1.84 -21.12 -12.24
N LYS A 185 -1.64 -20.94 -13.55
CA LYS A 185 -0.39 -20.43 -14.11
C LYS A 185 -0.46 -18.91 -14.23
N ILE A 186 0.58 -18.25 -13.76
CA ILE A 186 0.74 -16.80 -13.81
C ILE A 186 2.00 -16.55 -14.62
N LEU A 187 1.83 -15.85 -15.73
CA LEU A 187 2.94 -15.46 -16.59
C LEU A 187 3.41 -14.06 -16.24
N ALA A 188 4.71 -13.89 -16.16
CA ALA A 188 5.31 -12.59 -15.93
C ALA A 188 6.62 -12.46 -16.73
N ALA A 189 7.08 -11.24 -16.88
CA ALA A 189 8.32 -10.95 -17.58
C ALA A 189 9.09 -9.82 -16.89
N ALA A 190 10.40 -9.83 -17.03
CA ALA A 190 11.27 -8.77 -16.58
C ALA A 190 12.42 -8.55 -17.58
N VAL A 191 12.96 -7.34 -17.58
CA VAL A 191 14.18 -7.01 -18.31
C VAL A 191 15.27 -6.69 -17.30
N VAL A 192 16.41 -7.34 -17.46
CA VAL A 192 17.56 -7.21 -16.54
C VAL A 192 18.85 -7.03 -17.35
N PRO A 193 19.92 -6.46 -16.78
CA PRO A 193 21.22 -6.45 -17.44
C PRO A 193 21.68 -7.86 -17.79
N THR A 194 22.22 -8.05 -19.00
CA THR A 194 22.70 -9.36 -19.48
C THR A 194 23.72 -10.00 -18.55
N ALA A 195 24.56 -9.18 -17.92
CA ALA A 195 25.61 -9.64 -17.00
C ALA A 195 25.09 -10.39 -15.77
N VAL A 196 23.85 -10.09 -15.32
CA VAL A 196 23.23 -10.71 -14.13
C VAL A 196 22.07 -11.62 -14.46
N ALA A 197 21.71 -11.72 -15.73
CA ALA A 197 20.51 -12.44 -16.18
C ALA A 197 20.50 -13.92 -15.72
N ASP A 198 21.63 -14.53 -15.51
CA ASP A 198 21.75 -15.94 -15.10
C ASP A 198 21.83 -16.19 -13.59
N GLU A 199 21.98 -15.12 -12.78
CA GLU A 199 22.12 -15.21 -11.32
C GLU A 199 20.94 -14.64 -10.52
N VAL A 200 20.03 -13.92 -11.19
CA VAL A 200 18.87 -13.32 -10.51
C VAL A 200 17.91 -14.37 -9.98
N GLU A 201 17.36 -14.10 -8.80
CA GLU A 201 16.39 -14.92 -8.09
C GLU A 201 15.06 -14.19 -8.04
N LEU A 202 13.93 -14.90 -8.14
CA LEU A 202 12.59 -14.32 -8.03
C LEU A 202 12.20 -14.19 -6.56
N SER A 203 11.77 -13.01 -6.16
CA SER A 203 11.22 -12.72 -4.85
C SER A 203 9.83 -12.11 -4.98
N PHE A 204 8.85 -12.56 -4.17
CA PHE A 204 7.51 -11.96 -4.09
C PHE A 204 6.83 -12.26 -2.76
N ARG A 205 5.80 -11.47 -2.42
CA ARG A 205 4.94 -11.67 -1.25
C ARG A 205 3.62 -12.31 -1.65
N PRO A 206 3.31 -13.57 -1.25
CA PRO A 206 2.00 -14.16 -1.46
C PRO A 206 0.91 -13.34 -0.79
N SER A 207 -0.15 -13.00 -1.53
CA SER A 207 -1.28 -12.27 -0.97
C SER A 207 -2.15 -13.18 -0.09
N ASN A 208 -2.58 -12.64 1.05
CA ASN A 208 -3.56 -13.27 1.95
C ASN A 208 -4.99 -12.75 1.76
N TYR A 209 -5.23 -11.93 0.74
CA TYR A 209 -6.55 -11.41 0.43
C TYR A 209 -7.55 -12.55 0.24
N ARG A 210 -8.69 -12.44 0.94
CA ARG A 210 -9.81 -13.37 0.88
C ARG A 210 -11.00 -12.74 0.17
N SER A 211 -11.52 -13.40 -0.84
CA SER A 211 -12.69 -12.95 -1.59
C SER A 211 -14.02 -13.14 -0.85
N ASP A 212 -14.05 -14.00 0.18
CA ASP A 212 -15.24 -14.31 0.99
C ASP A 212 -15.49 -13.33 2.15
N THR A 213 -14.64 -12.34 2.35
CA THR A 213 -14.82 -11.32 3.38
C THR A 213 -15.89 -10.32 2.94
N PRO A 214 -17.03 -10.19 3.65
CA PRO A 214 -18.06 -9.22 3.30
C PRO A 214 -17.51 -7.79 3.30
N THR A 215 -17.90 -6.99 2.32
CA THR A 215 -17.41 -5.61 2.18
C THR A 215 -17.68 -4.77 3.44
N ALA A 216 -18.84 -4.98 4.12
CA ALA A 216 -19.17 -4.31 5.37
C ALA A 216 -18.21 -4.65 6.53
N ASP A 217 -17.54 -5.80 6.45
CA ASP A 217 -16.61 -6.25 7.49
C ASP A 217 -15.18 -5.79 7.24
N LEU A 218 -14.82 -5.41 6.01
CA LEU A 218 -13.49 -4.91 5.66
C LEU A 218 -13.10 -3.64 6.41
N PHE A 219 -14.10 -2.86 6.85
CA PHE A 219 -13.88 -1.60 7.59
C PHE A 219 -14.03 -1.75 9.11
N LYS A 220 -14.35 -2.95 9.61
CA LYS A 220 -14.45 -3.21 11.05
C LYS A 220 -13.07 -3.46 11.63
N ARG A 221 -12.72 -2.71 12.68
CA ARG A 221 -11.41 -2.80 13.34
C ARG A 221 -11.06 -4.22 13.79
N ASP A 222 -12.04 -4.95 14.33
CA ASP A 222 -11.85 -6.32 14.80
C ASP A 222 -11.63 -7.32 13.66
N THR A 223 -12.23 -7.07 12.49
CA THR A 223 -12.02 -7.89 11.29
C THR A 223 -10.65 -7.63 10.71
N VAL A 224 -10.26 -6.35 10.61
CA VAL A 224 -8.92 -5.96 10.11
C VAL A 224 -7.82 -6.53 11.01
N ALA A 225 -8.02 -6.54 12.34
CA ALA A 225 -7.07 -7.11 13.29
C ALA A 225 -6.91 -8.65 13.16
N LYS A 226 -7.90 -9.33 12.58
CA LYS A 226 -7.87 -10.78 12.31
C LYS A 226 -7.35 -11.15 10.93
N LEU A 227 -7.17 -10.16 10.04
CA LEU A 227 -6.58 -10.42 8.73
C LEU A 227 -5.12 -10.82 8.94
N GLU A 228 -4.75 -11.93 8.32
CA GLU A 228 -3.36 -12.37 8.32
C GLU A 228 -2.50 -11.36 7.56
N ASP A 229 -1.38 -10.98 8.15
CA ASP A 229 -0.43 -10.09 7.49
C ASP A 229 0.30 -10.78 6.35
N ASP A 230 0.57 -10.03 5.26
CA ASP A 230 1.39 -10.47 4.14
C ASP A 230 2.89 -10.31 4.50
N VAL A 231 3.33 -11.04 5.53
CA VAL A 231 4.72 -10.99 6.03
C VAL A 231 5.65 -12.02 5.38
N ASP A 232 5.08 -13.05 4.76
CA ASP A 232 5.83 -14.10 4.10
C ASP A 232 6.41 -13.58 2.78
N VAL A 233 7.70 -13.79 2.57
CA VAL A 233 8.39 -13.55 1.30
C VAL A 233 8.92 -14.88 0.79
N LEU A 234 8.59 -15.24 -0.44
CA LEU A 234 9.14 -16.40 -1.12
C LEU A 234 10.25 -15.96 -2.05
N ARG A 235 11.44 -16.53 -1.89
CA ARG A 235 12.58 -16.33 -2.77
C ARG A 235 12.93 -17.63 -3.48
N PHE A 236 12.70 -17.67 -4.79
CA PHE A 236 12.96 -18.84 -5.62
C PHE A 236 14.34 -18.74 -6.25
N ARG A 237 15.20 -19.70 -5.91
CA ARG A 237 16.53 -19.83 -6.51
C ARG A 237 16.41 -20.35 -7.92
N ARG A 238 17.27 -19.87 -8.80
CA ARG A 238 17.33 -20.32 -10.18
C ARG A 238 18.16 -21.59 -10.35
N ARG A 239 19.15 -21.79 -9.51
CA ARG A 239 20.05 -22.95 -9.49
C ARG A 239 20.35 -23.41 -8.07
#